data_8cc9b0d07bf4243ee8779d3d1182e088
#
_entry.id   8cc9b0d07bf4243ee8779d3d1182e088
#
_cell.length_a   1.000
_cell.length_b   1.000
_cell.length_c   1.000
_cell.angle_alpha   90.00
_cell.angle_beta   90.00
_cell.angle_gamma   90.00
#
_symmetry.space_group_name_H-M   'P 1'
#
loop_
_entity.id
_entity.type
_entity.pdbx_description
1 polymer ?
#
loop_
_entity_poly.entity_id
_entity_poly.type
_entity_poly.pdbx_seq_one_letter_code
_entity_poly.pdbx_strand_id
1 'polypeptide(L)'
;MKVPIHKPVLVKEILSYIDFEKKRIFLDLTIGEGGHSYEIIKRMKEDSLLIGLDIDPDVLEVAKERLKTDNRRVILINDNYKNFPLVLKKLGIEKVDFMLLDLGFSSFHLRKGRGFSFNDDTSIDMRYRKNIRSGEYVINSLGEKELTHIFKTFGEIREAKKIARKIVQEREKAPITTGKRLKEIIESLYPAYMRKGSIHPATKVFQALRIYVNKELENLKTFLSSFQNYLNKNGVVEIISYHSLEDRMAKKRFLELEREGVIKVLTKKPITPQEEEIEDNIRSRSAKLRVAKKI
;
A
#
# COMPACT_ATOMS: atom_id res chain seq x y z
N MET A 1 1.00 -19.91 20.08
CA MET A 1 -0.22 -19.14 19.77
C MET A 1 -0.21 -18.83 18.27
N LYS A 2 -1.27 -19.20 17.52
CA LYS A 2 -1.41 -18.79 16.11
C LYS A 2 -1.58 -17.29 16.09
N VAL A 3 -0.62 -16.56 15.51
CA VAL A 3 -0.72 -15.11 15.31
C VAL A 3 -1.97 -14.84 14.46
N PRO A 4 -2.86 -13.92 14.85
CA PRO A 4 -4.04 -13.63 14.05
C PRO A 4 -3.60 -13.17 12.65
N ILE A 5 -3.98 -13.95 11.67
CA ILE A 5 -3.65 -13.72 10.26
C ILE A 5 -4.48 -12.51 9.81
N HIS A 6 -3.83 -11.57 9.15
CA HIS A 6 -4.51 -10.40 8.58
C HIS A 6 -5.68 -10.83 7.67
N LYS A 7 -6.87 -10.26 7.92
CA LYS A 7 -8.02 -10.42 7.01
C LYS A 7 -7.82 -9.47 5.82
N PRO A 8 -7.80 -9.98 4.59
CA PRO A 8 -7.70 -9.13 3.41
C PRO A 8 -8.98 -8.29 3.24
N VAL A 9 -8.84 -7.11 2.66
CA VAL A 9 -9.90 -6.11 2.52
C VAL A 9 -10.63 -6.30 1.18
N LEU A 10 -11.95 -6.10 1.13
CA LEU A 10 -12.77 -6.12 -0.10
C LEU A 10 -12.65 -7.42 -0.90
N VAL A 11 -12.50 -8.55 -0.21
CA VAL A 11 -12.27 -9.86 -0.86
C VAL A 11 -13.39 -10.24 -1.80
N LYS A 12 -14.64 -10.07 -1.37
CA LYS A 12 -15.84 -10.44 -2.19
C LYS A 12 -15.86 -9.62 -3.47
N GLU A 13 -15.59 -8.33 -3.36
CA GLU A 13 -15.58 -7.38 -4.46
C GLU A 13 -14.46 -7.71 -5.46
N ILE A 14 -13.25 -7.97 -4.99
CA ILE A 14 -12.10 -8.37 -5.82
C ILE A 14 -12.45 -9.65 -6.59
N LEU A 15 -12.89 -10.68 -5.90
CA LEU A 15 -13.20 -11.96 -6.54
C LEU A 15 -14.34 -11.87 -7.57
N SER A 16 -15.26 -10.90 -7.42
CA SER A 16 -16.41 -10.73 -8.33
C SER A 16 -16.03 -10.23 -9.73
N TYR A 17 -14.84 -9.60 -9.88
CA TYR A 17 -14.35 -9.14 -11.18
C TYR A 17 -13.45 -10.15 -11.88
N ILE A 18 -13.15 -11.29 -11.26
CA ILE A 18 -12.27 -12.32 -11.81
C ILE A 18 -13.12 -13.42 -12.49
N ASP A 19 -12.90 -13.61 -13.78
CA ASP A 19 -13.44 -14.77 -14.51
C ASP A 19 -12.44 -15.95 -14.40
N PHE A 20 -12.57 -16.75 -13.36
CA PHE A 20 -11.68 -17.89 -13.08
C PHE A 20 -11.70 -18.98 -14.16
N GLU A 21 -12.76 -19.04 -14.98
CA GLU A 21 -12.85 -19.99 -16.10
C GLU A 21 -11.89 -19.64 -17.23
N LYS A 22 -11.63 -18.36 -17.43
CA LYS A 22 -10.82 -17.85 -18.56
C LYS A 22 -9.44 -17.35 -18.16
N LYS A 23 -9.23 -17.02 -16.88
CA LYS A 23 -7.95 -16.50 -16.39
C LYS A 23 -7.01 -17.64 -16.03
N ARG A 24 -5.73 -17.47 -16.34
CA ARG A 24 -4.66 -18.44 -16.09
C ARG A 24 -3.46 -17.88 -15.35
N ILE A 25 -3.12 -16.62 -15.59
CA ILE A 25 -1.94 -15.98 -14.98
C ILE A 25 -2.38 -14.82 -14.12
N PHE A 26 -2.16 -14.96 -12.82
CA PHE A 26 -2.53 -13.99 -11.80
C PHE A 26 -1.28 -13.35 -11.23
N LEU A 27 -1.27 -12.02 -11.13
CA LEU A 27 -0.16 -11.25 -10.59
C LEU A 27 -0.66 -10.44 -9.38
N ASP A 28 -0.22 -10.84 -8.18
CA ASP A 28 -0.39 -10.06 -6.95
C ASP A 28 0.89 -9.26 -6.72
N LEU A 29 0.80 -7.95 -6.94
CA LEU A 29 1.92 -7.02 -6.92
C LEU A 29 2.37 -6.62 -5.51
N THR A 30 1.54 -6.93 -4.51
CA THR A 30 1.70 -6.58 -3.10
C THR A 30 1.17 -7.70 -2.23
N ILE A 31 1.74 -8.90 -2.40
CA ILE A 31 1.16 -10.12 -1.84
C ILE A 31 1.02 -10.10 -0.31
N GLY A 32 1.84 -9.31 0.38
CA GLY A 32 1.78 -9.18 1.82
C GLY A 32 1.88 -10.55 2.51
N GLU A 33 1.02 -10.80 3.49
CA GLU A 33 0.90 -12.09 4.17
C GLU A 33 0.10 -13.15 3.35
N GLY A 34 -0.15 -12.88 2.06
CA GLY A 34 -0.83 -13.80 1.14
C GLY A 34 -2.36 -13.87 1.29
N GLY A 35 -2.98 -12.86 1.89
CA GLY A 35 -4.41 -12.89 2.21
C GLY A 35 -5.31 -12.97 0.98
N HIS A 36 -5.20 -12.04 0.06
CA HIS A 36 -5.94 -12.01 -1.20
C HIS A 36 -5.55 -13.21 -2.09
N SER A 37 -4.26 -13.45 -2.22
CA SER A 37 -3.73 -14.57 -3.01
C SER A 37 -4.25 -15.92 -2.54
N TYR A 38 -4.43 -16.15 -1.24
CA TYR A 38 -5.02 -17.37 -0.70
C TYR A 38 -6.47 -17.56 -1.17
N GLU A 39 -7.28 -16.50 -1.16
CA GLU A 39 -8.67 -16.56 -1.63
C GLU A 39 -8.78 -16.73 -3.16
N ILE A 40 -7.82 -16.17 -3.90
CA ILE A 40 -7.69 -16.35 -5.35
C ILE A 40 -7.33 -17.80 -5.67
N ILE A 41 -6.28 -18.36 -5.01
CA ILE A 41 -5.80 -19.72 -5.25
C ILE A 41 -6.91 -20.75 -5.07
N LYS A 42 -7.76 -20.65 -4.07
CA LYS A 42 -8.89 -21.57 -3.86
C LYS A 42 -9.84 -21.69 -5.05
N ARG A 43 -9.87 -20.68 -5.92
CA ARG A 43 -10.77 -20.58 -7.09
C ARG A 43 -10.07 -20.74 -8.42
N MET A 44 -8.74 -20.66 -8.43
CA MET A 44 -7.94 -20.86 -9.65
C MET A 44 -8.05 -22.29 -10.14
N LYS A 45 -7.95 -22.48 -11.44
CA LYS A 45 -7.79 -23.81 -12.06
C LYS A 45 -6.39 -24.36 -11.78
N GLU A 46 -6.24 -25.68 -11.86
CA GLU A 46 -4.96 -26.37 -11.58
C GLU A 46 -3.84 -25.96 -12.52
N ASP A 47 -4.16 -25.65 -13.79
CA ASP A 47 -3.24 -25.18 -14.82
C ASP A 47 -2.84 -23.72 -14.70
N SER A 48 -3.39 -23.00 -13.71
CA SER A 48 -3.15 -21.58 -13.50
C SER A 48 -1.85 -21.31 -12.73
N LEU A 49 -1.31 -20.11 -12.91
CA LEU A 49 -0.11 -19.60 -12.23
C LEU A 49 -0.45 -18.35 -11.43
N LEU A 50 -0.04 -18.31 -10.16
CA LEU A 50 -0.01 -17.10 -9.35
C LEU A 50 1.42 -16.64 -9.16
N ILE A 51 1.67 -15.37 -9.46
CA ILE A 51 2.94 -14.69 -9.21
C ILE A 51 2.67 -13.64 -8.14
N GLY A 52 3.40 -13.70 -7.02
CA GLY A 52 3.30 -12.76 -5.91
C GLY A 52 4.58 -11.98 -5.71
N LEU A 53 4.48 -10.66 -5.60
CA LEU A 53 5.59 -9.77 -5.29
C LEU A 53 5.39 -9.14 -3.92
N ASP A 54 6.46 -9.01 -3.16
CA ASP A 54 6.54 -8.09 -2.02
C ASP A 54 7.96 -7.55 -1.88
N ILE A 55 8.06 -6.30 -1.42
CA ILE A 55 9.35 -5.64 -1.20
C ILE A 55 10.00 -6.10 0.12
N ASP A 56 9.21 -6.59 1.08
CA ASP A 56 9.68 -7.06 2.38
C ASP A 56 9.88 -8.58 2.38
N PRO A 57 11.12 -9.08 2.48
CA PRO A 57 11.39 -10.51 2.47
C PRO A 57 10.78 -11.23 3.68
N ASP A 58 10.67 -10.57 4.84
CA ASP A 58 10.12 -11.19 6.05
C ASP A 58 8.60 -11.45 5.88
N VAL A 59 7.91 -10.59 5.14
CA VAL A 59 6.48 -10.74 4.82
C VAL A 59 6.27 -11.86 3.80
N LEU A 60 7.18 -11.98 2.82
CA LEU A 60 7.13 -13.07 1.84
C LEU A 60 7.26 -14.46 2.46
N GLU A 61 8.07 -14.63 3.51
CA GLU A 61 8.16 -15.92 4.21
C GLU A 61 6.82 -16.31 4.86
N VAL A 62 6.08 -15.32 5.39
CA VAL A 62 4.71 -15.56 5.91
C VAL A 62 3.76 -15.98 4.79
N ALA A 63 3.81 -15.29 3.65
CA ALA A 63 3.00 -15.65 2.48
C ALA A 63 3.31 -17.06 1.99
N LYS A 64 4.59 -17.42 1.91
CA LYS A 64 5.06 -18.76 1.51
C LYS A 64 4.47 -19.87 2.39
N GLU A 65 4.53 -19.69 3.71
CA GLU A 65 3.93 -20.64 4.63
C GLU A 65 2.40 -20.75 4.46
N ARG A 66 1.72 -19.61 4.27
CA ARG A 66 0.27 -19.59 4.08
C ARG A 66 -0.18 -20.25 2.79
N LEU A 67 0.60 -20.12 1.72
CA LEU A 67 0.26 -20.59 0.37
C LEU A 67 0.80 -22.00 0.04
N LYS A 68 1.52 -22.63 0.95
CA LYS A 68 2.06 -24.01 0.80
C LYS A 68 0.99 -25.10 0.67
N THR A 69 -0.24 -24.84 1.01
CA THR A 69 -1.31 -25.84 1.18
C THR A 69 -1.96 -26.29 -0.12
N ASP A 70 -1.48 -25.81 -1.25
CA ASP A 70 -2.09 -26.10 -2.54
C ASP A 70 -1.03 -26.57 -3.58
N ASN A 71 -1.37 -27.58 -4.38
CA ASN A 71 -0.52 -28.08 -5.48
C ASN A 71 -0.41 -27.11 -6.67
N ARG A 72 -1.07 -25.95 -6.60
CA ARG A 72 -1.07 -24.96 -7.67
C ARG A 72 0.26 -24.24 -7.79
N ARG A 73 0.58 -23.79 -8.99
CA ARG A 73 1.85 -23.10 -9.26
C ARG A 73 1.82 -21.70 -8.68
N VAL A 74 2.64 -21.48 -7.65
CA VAL A 74 2.86 -20.20 -7.00
C VAL A 74 4.33 -19.82 -7.08
N ILE A 75 4.62 -18.63 -7.58
CA ILE A 75 5.97 -18.06 -7.63
C ILE A 75 5.98 -16.80 -6.78
N LEU A 76 6.82 -16.77 -5.73
CA LEU A 76 6.99 -15.63 -4.86
C LEU A 76 8.33 -14.95 -5.13
N ILE A 77 8.32 -13.63 -5.29
CA ILE A 77 9.50 -12.85 -5.66
C ILE A 77 9.65 -11.65 -4.75
N ASN A 78 10.82 -11.51 -4.13
CA ASN A 78 11.16 -10.34 -3.35
C ASN A 78 11.62 -9.20 -4.27
N ASP A 79 10.70 -8.35 -4.67
CA ASP A 79 10.97 -7.15 -5.46
C ASP A 79 9.87 -6.10 -5.24
N ASN A 80 10.17 -4.87 -5.64
CA ASN A 80 9.18 -3.80 -5.65
C ASN A 80 8.23 -3.98 -6.84
N TYR A 81 6.93 -3.82 -6.63
CA TYR A 81 5.90 -3.96 -7.65
C TYR A 81 6.15 -3.10 -8.90
N LYS A 82 6.84 -1.95 -8.80
CA LYS A 82 7.21 -1.14 -9.97
C LYS A 82 8.12 -1.86 -10.97
N ASN A 83 8.84 -2.88 -10.51
CA ASN A 83 9.76 -3.68 -11.31
C ASN A 83 9.07 -4.89 -11.97
N PHE A 84 7.75 -5.03 -11.84
CA PHE A 84 6.99 -6.15 -12.39
C PHE A 84 7.27 -6.45 -13.87
N PRO A 85 7.56 -5.45 -14.75
CA PRO A 85 7.92 -5.74 -16.13
C PRO A 85 9.20 -6.57 -16.27
N LEU A 86 10.21 -6.27 -15.43
CA LEU A 86 11.46 -7.02 -15.40
C LEU A 86 11.26 -8.43 -14.81
N VAL A 87 10.39 -8.55 -13.82
CA VAL A 87 10.02 -9.83 -13.22
C VAL A 87 9.35 -10.72 -14.26
N LEU A 88 8.33 -10.23 -14.94
CA LEU A 88 7.63 -10.99 -15.98
C LEU A 88 8.57 -11.41 -17.11
N LYS A 89 9.46 -10.51 -17.57
CA LYS A 89 10.49 -10.82 -18.58
C LYS A 89 11.40 -11.96 -18.14
N LYS A 90 11.87 -11.95 -16.87
CA LYS A 90 12.73 -13.04 -16.32
C LYS A 90 12.01 -14.39 -16.26
N LEU A 91 10.68 -14.37 -16.08
CA LEU A 91 9.84 -15.58 -16.07
C LEU A 91 9.42 -16.04 -17.47
N GLY A 92 9.77 -15.31 -18.54
CA GLY A 92 9.32 -15.59 -19.91
C GLY A 92 7.83 -15.33 -20.13
N ILE A 93 7.23 -14.44 -19.33
CA ILE A 93 5.81 -14.11 -19.38
C ILE A 93 5.67 -12.72 -20.00
N GLU A 94 4.96 -12.64 -21.11
CA GLU A 94 4.73 -11.35 -21.79
C GLU A 94 3.56 -10.58 -21.15
N LYS A 95 2.48 -11.28 -20.83
CA LYS A 95 1.24 -10.69 -20.32
C LYS A 95 0.57 -11.59 -19.28
N VAL A 96 -0.23 -10.97 -18.43
CA VAL A 96 -1.02 -11.65 -17.38
C VAL A 96 -2.52 -11.36 -17.59
N ASP A 97 -3.37 -12.17 -16.98
CA ASP A 97 -4.82 -12.04 -17.09
C ASP A 97 -5.44 -11.22 -15.97
N PHE A 98 -4.74 -11.13 -14.85
CA PHE A 98 -5.19 -10.42 -13.66
C PHE A 98 -4.02 -9.76 -12.95
N MET A 99 -4.22 -8.53 -12.49
CA MET A 99 -3.28 -7.80 -11.64
C MET A 99 -4.02 -7.26 -10.42
N LEU A 100 -3.50 -7.52 -9.23
CA LEU A 100 -3.92 -6.89 -7.98
C LEU A 100 -2.78 -6.03 -7.44
N LEU A 101 -3.10 -4.80 -7.07
CA LEU A 101 -2.20 -3.88 -6.35
C LEU A 101 -2.91 -3.35 -5.11
N ASP A 102 -2.59 -3.87 -3.94
CA ASP A 102 -3.05 -3.39 -2.64
C ASP A 102 -1.98 -2.47 -2.02
N LEU A 103 -2.21 -1.15 -2.06
CA LEU A 103 -1.25 -0.13 -1.66
C LEU A 103 -1.10 0.02 -0.14
N GLY A 104 -1.83 -0.77 0.64
CA GLY A 104 -1.70 -0.79 2.09
C GLY A 104 -0.36 -1.34 2.57
N PHE A 105 -0.04 -1.04 3.82
CA PHE A 105 1.06 -1.71 4.50
C PHE A 105 0.55 -2.91 5.32
N SER A 106 1.33 -4.00 5.33
CA SER A 106 0.96 -5.22 6.03
C SER A 106 0.82 -5.01 7.53
N SER A 107 -0.14 -5.69 8.15
CA SER A 107 -0.26 -5.82 9.60
C SER A 107 1.01 -6.34 10.27
N PHE A 108 1.83 -7.07 9.54
CA PHE A 108 3.14 -7.53 9.97
C PHE A 108 4.05 -6.37 10.40
N HIS A 109 4.08 -5.27 9.65
CA HIS A 109 4.91 -4.10 9.98
C HIS A 109 4.52 -3.47 11.31
N LEU A 110 3.23 -3.43 11.65
CA LEU A 110 2.76 -2.94 12.96
C LEU A 110 3.16 -3.89 14.08
N ARG A 111 2.94 -5.22 13.88
CA ARG A 111 3.29 -6.21 14.91
C ARG A 111 4.79 -6.27 15.21
N LYS A 112 5.63 -5.95 14.23
CA LYS A 112 7.10 -5.90 14.38
C LYS A 112 7.62 -4.58 14.94
N GLY A 113 6.75 -3.62 15.29
CA GLY A 113 7.17 -2.35 15.88
C GLY A 113 8.10 -1.53 14.98
N ARG A 114 7.87 -1.53 13.67
CA ARG A 114 8.71 -0.78 12.71
C ARG A 114 8.34 0.70 12.60
N GLY A 115 7.69 1.28 13.63
CA GLY A 115 7.39 2.71 13.69
C GLY A 115 6.28 3.19 12.77
N PHE A 116 5.44 2.31 12.26
CA PHE A 116 4.26 2.68 11.45
C PHE A 116 3.09 3.20 12.31
N SER A 117 3.13 2.99 13.63
CA SER A 117 2.16 3.49 14.58
C SER A 117 2.75 4.61 15.43
N PHE A 118 1.97 5.66 15.64
CA PHE A 118 2.36 6.75 16.55
C PHE A 118 1.98 6.48 18.03
N ASN A 119 1.43 5.32 18.32
CA ASN A 119 1.12 4.91 19.69
C ASN A 119 2.22 4.03 20.30
N ASP A 120 3.21 3.62 19.50
CA ASP A 120 4.26 2.73 19.93
C ASP A 120 5.50 3.52 20.39
N ASP A 121 6.18 3.06 21.44
CA ASP A 121 7.50 3.57 21.87
C ASP A 121 8.65 2.99 21.03
N THR A 122 8.36 2.48 19.85
CA THR A 122 9.37 1.97 18.92
C THR A 122 9.95 3.08 18.07
N SER A 123 11.15 2.83 17.52
CA SER A 123 11.81 3.75 16.58
C SER A 123 10.93 4.07 15.38
N ILE A 124 11.01 5.30 14.87
CA ILE A 124 10.32 5.77 13.65
C ILE A 124 11.07 5.22 12.42
N ASP A 125 11.12 3.90 12.26
CA ASP A 125 11.81 3.28 11.13
C ASP A 125 11.04 3.50 9.82
N MET A 126 9.79 3.07 9.72
CA MET A 126 8.87 3.20 8.58
C MET A 126 9.35 2.58 7.27
N ARG A 127 10.47 1.86 7.24
CA ARG A 127 11.02 1.24 6.03
C ARG A 127 10.35 -0.10 5.72
N TYR A 128 10.05 -0.33 4.46
CA TYR A 128 9.71 -1.68 3.96
C TYR A 128 10.96 -2.52 3.70
N ARG A 129 12.11 -1.88 3.40
CA ARG A 129 13.42 -2.53 3.19
C ARG A 129 14.53 -1.80 3.92
N LYS A 130 15.55 -2.52 4.41
CA LYS A 130 16.61 -1.95 5.27
C LYS A 130 17.53 -0.92 4.59
N ASN A 131 17.75 -1.02 3.29
CA ASN A 131 18.79 -0.25 2.57
C ASN A 131 18.34 1.16 2.12
N ILE A 132 17.47 1.80 2.90
CA ILE A 132 17.03 3.19 2.66
C ILE A 132 17.05 3.97 3.98
N ARG A 133 17.00 5.31 3.91
CA ARG A 133 16.95 6.17 5.10
C ARG A 133 15.64 5.97 5.85
N SER A 134 15.69 5.84 7.18
CA SER A 134 14.52 5.65 8.03
C SER A 134 13.73 6.95 8.22
N GLY A 135 12.50 6.84 8.72
CA GLY A 135 11.71 8.02 9.14
C GLY A 135 12.39 8.80 10.26
N GLU A 136 13.07 8.12 11.18
CA GLU A 136 13.89 8.75 12.23
C GLU A 136 15.01 9.62 11.64
N TYR A 137 15.73 9.11 10.63
CA TYR A 137 16.72 9.90 9.91
C TYR A 137 16.09 11.13 9.26
N VAL A 138 14.94 10.97 8.59
CA VAL A 138 14.23 12.08 7.94
C VAL A 138 13.88 13.18 8.94
N ILE A 139 13.30 12.81 10.10
CA ILE A 139 12.88 13.76 11.15
C ILE A 139 14.07 14.48 11.76
N ASN A 140 15.18 13.78 12.02
CA ASN A 140 16.30 14.36 12.72
C ASN A 140 17.32 15.06 11.81
N SER A 141 17.34 14.80 10.49
CA SER A 141 18.39 15.29 9.59
C SER A 141 17.91 16.33 8.56
N LEU A 142 16.67 16.27 8.10
CA LEU A 142 16.21 17.19 7.06
C LEU A 142 15.90 18.59 7.62
N GLY A 143 16.10 19.62 6.79
CA GLY A 143 15.81 21.01 7.14
C GLY A 143 14.31 21.33 7.25
N GLU A 144 13.97 22.49 7.89
CA GLU A 144 12.57 22.95 8.02
C GLU A 144 11.86 23.01 6.65
N LYS A 145 12.55 23.48 5.61
CA LYS A 145 11.97 23.60 4.26
C LYS A 145 11.63 22.24 3.66
N GLU A 146 12.51 21.25 3.81
CA GLU A 146 12.31 19.89 3.29
C GLU A 146 11.19 19.18 4.03
N LEU A 147 11.17 19.24 5.37
CA LEU A 147 10.07 18.69 6.18
C LEU A 147 8.73 19.36 5.84
N THR A 148 8.72 20.68 5.65
CA THR A 148 7.52 21.41 5.21
C THR A 148 7.02 20.88 3.87
N HIS A 149 7.92 20.67 2.90
CA HIS A 149 7.56 20.12 1.60
C HIS A 149 6.96 18.72 1.72
N ILE A 150 7.60 17.84 2.50
CA ILE A 150 7.12 16.47 2.75
C ILE A 150 5.70 16.49 3.33
N PHE A 151 5.47 17.25 4.40
CA PHE A 151 4.18 17.29 5.08
C PHE A 151 3.09 17.95 4.24
N LYS A 152 3.41 18.98 3.46
CA LYS A 152 2.47 19.61 2.55
C LYS A 152 2.11 18.70 1.39
N THR A 153 3.09 18.08 0.75
CA THR A 153 2.90 17.31 -0.48
C THR A 153 2.29 15.93 -0.20
N PHE A 154 2.79 15.20 0.80
CA PHE A 154 2.39 13.82 1.07
C PHE A 154 1.36 13.68 2.19
N GLY A 155 1.26 14.67 3.06
CA GLY A 155 0.26 14.70 4.12
C GLY A 155 -0.94 15.60 3.82
N GLU A 156 -0.88 16.44 2.77
CA GLU A 156 -1.89 17.47 2.49
C GLU A 156 -2.19 18.34 3.72
N ILE A 157 -1.13 18.66 4.51
CA ILE A 157 -1.24 19.37 5.77
C ILE A 157 -1.14 20.89 5.53
N ARG A 158 -2.13 21.64 5.98
CA ARG A 158 -2.13 23.12 5.86
C ARG A 158 -1.06 23.76 6.73
N GLU A 159 -0.93 23.29 7.96
CA GLU A 159 0.02 23.79 8.97
C GLU A 159 1.41 23.16 8.86
N ALA A 160 1.78 22.60 7.69
CA ALA A 160 3.02 21.86 7.47
C ALA A 160 4.27 22.62 7.95
N LYS A 161 4.35 23.93 7.68
CA LYS A 161 5.48 24.78 8.12
C LYS A 161 5.58 24.89 9.64
N LYS A 162 4.42 25.03 10.32
CA LYS A 162 4.37 25.12 11.78
C LYS A 162 4.85 23.83 12.43
N ILE A 163 4.43 22.68 11.88
CA ILE A 163 4.84 21.35 12.34
C ILE A 163 6.34 21.15 12.11
N ALA A 164 6.84 21.43 10.89
CA ALA A 164 8.24 21.28 10.54
C ALA A 164 9.15 22.11 11.47
N ARG A 165 8.80 23.38 11.69
CA ARG A 165 9.53 24.27 12.61
C ARG A 165 9.56 23.71 14.03
N LYS A 166 8.42 23.25 14.54
CA LYS A 166 8.36 22.66 15.88
C LYS A 166 9.22 21.41 16.02
N ILE A 167 9.23 20.54 15.02
CA ILE A 167 10.10 19.36 14.98
C ILE A 167 11.58 19.77 15.02
N VAL A 168 12.00 20.74 14.19
CA VAL A 168 13.39 21.24 14.19
C VAL A 168 13.79 21.77 15.55
N GLN A 169 12.95 22.60 16.20
CA GLN A 169 13.21 23.12 17.54
C GLN A 169 13.30 22.04 18.62
N GLU A 170 12.47 21.02 18.55
CA GLU A 170 12.46 19.96 19.57
C GLU A 170 13.64 19.00 19.41
N ARG A 171 14.07 18.69 18.17
CA ARG A 171 15.23 17.83 17.95
C ARG A 171 16.58 18.50 18.33
N GLU A 172 16.63 19.84 18.36
CA GLU A 172 17.81 20.57 18.88
C GLU A 172 18.02 20.33 20.39
N LYS A 173 16.93 20.05 21.13
CA LYS A 173 16.98 19.73 22.56
C LYS A 173 17.36 18.27 22.80
N ALA A 174 16.75 17.35 22.04
CA ALA A 174 17.02 15.92 22.07
C ALA A 174 16.52 15.25 20.79
N PRO A 175 17.20 14.24 20.24
CA PRO A 175 16.74 13.49 19.06
C PRO A 175 15.33 12.93 19.22
N ILE A 176 14.54 12.99 18.17
CA ILE A 176 13.17 12.44 18.15
C ILE A 176 13.28 11.03 17.60
N THR A 177 13.22 10.03 18.47
CA THR A 177 13.49 8.63 18.14
C THR A 177 12.25 7.76 18.08
N THR A 178 11.16 8.12 18.82
CA THR A 178 9.96 7.29 18.93
C THR A 178 8.72 7.93 18.32
N GLY A 179 7.79 7.08 17.86
CA GLY A 179 6.50 7.52 17.33
C GLY A 179 5.71 8.31 18.36
N LYS A 180 5.72 7.89 19.64
CA LYS A 180 5.07 8.58 20.74
C LYS A 180 5.61 9.99 20.96
N ARG A 181 6.94 10.17 20.97
CA ARG A 181 7.55 11.50 21.11
C ARG A 181 7.18 12.43 19.94
N LEU A 182 7.21 11.93 18.70
CA LEU A 182 6.79 12.71 17.55
C LEU A 182 5.31 13.10 17.65
N LYS A 183 4.44 12.18 18.08
CA LYS A 183 3.01 12.46 18.33
C LYS A 183 2.82 13.58 19.34
N GLU A 184 3.50 13.52 20.50
CA GLU A 184 3.43 14.55 21.56
C GLU A 184 3.82 15.93 21.03
N ILE A 185 4.88 16.01 20.23
CA ILE A 185 5.32 17.26 19.59
C ILE A 185 4.23 17.82 18.68
N ILE A 186 3.61 16.97 17.85
CA ILE A 186 2.53 17.39 16.96
C ILE A 186 1.31 17.83 17.78
N GLU A 187 0.91 17.06 18.79
CA GLU A 187 -0.22 17.37 19.64
C GLU A 187 -0.09 18.71 20.36
N SER A 188 1.14 19.11 20.73
CA SER A 188 1.40 20.40 21.38
C SER A 188 0.99 21.62 20.53
N LEU A 189 0.82 21.43 19.22
CA LEU A 189 0.41 22.47 18.27
C LEU A 189 -1.09 22.58 18.09
N TYR A 190 -1.87 21.64 18.62
CA TYR A 190 -3.30 21.55 18.41
C TYR A 190 -4.06 21.53 19.74
N PRO A 191 -5.20 22.21 19.83
CA PRO A 191 -6.06 22.18 21.02
C PRO A 191 -6.62 20.76 21.23
N ALA A 192 -7.00 20.48 22.50
CA ALA A 192 -7.41 19.14 22.91
C ALA A 192 -8.58 18.55 22.09
N TYR A 193 -9.53 19.37 21.65
CA TYR A 193 -10.67 18.92 20.86
C TYR A 193 -10.26 18.41 19.47
N MET A 194 -9.19 18.96 18.86
CA MET A 194 -8.69 18.50 17.56
C MET A 194 -7.94 17.17 17.67
N ARG A 195 -7.41 16.84 18.85
CA ARG A 195 -6.69 15.58 19.09
C ARG A 195 -7.65 14.38 19.14
N LYS A 196 -8.92 14.61 19.45
CA LYS A 196 -9.99 13.60 19.53
C LYS A 196 -10.91 13.60 18.29
N GLY A 197 -10.57 14.34 17.23
CA GLY A 197 -11.32 14.38 15.98
C GLY A 197 -11.27 13.05 15.19
N SER A 198 -12.05 12.96 14.12
CA SER A 198 -12.15 11.76 13.27
C SER A 198 -10.82 11.30 12.68
N ILE A 199 -9.88 12.22 12.49
CA ILE A 199 -8.49 11.94 12.05
C ILE A 199 -7.55 12.69 12.99
N HIS A 200 -6.74 11.93 13.72
CA HIS A 200 -5.73 12.50 14.61
C HIS A 200 -4.67 13.30 13.81
N PRO A 201 -4.22 14.51 14.26
CA PRO A 201 -3.25 15.32 13.51
C PRO A 201 -1.96 14.59 13.15
N ALA A 202 -1.46 13.71 14.02
CA ALA A 202 -0.27 12.90 13.75
C ALA A 202 -0.46 11.92 12.57
N THR A 203 -1.67 11.43 12.30
CA THR A 203 -1.94 10.47 11.22
C THR A 203 -1.38 10.93 9.88
N LYS A 204 -1.63 12.20 9.53
CA LYS A 204 -1.17 12.77 8.26
C LYS A 204 0.34 12.98 8.20
N VAL A 205 0.97 13.28 9.34
CA VAL A 205 2.44 13.42 9.43
C VAL A 205 3.10 12.05 9.23
N PHE A 206 2.58 11.01 9.90
CA PHE A 206 3.07 9.64 9.75
C PHE A 206 2.85 9.10 8.34
N GLN A 207 1.69 9.36 7.74
CA GLN A 207 1.43 9.06 6.32
C GLN A 207 2.46 9.76 5.41
N ALA A 208 2.72 11.04 5.61
CA ALA A 208 3.66 11.80 4.78
C ALA A 208 5.09 11.23 4.87
N LEU A 209 5.53 10.90 6.08
CA LEU A 209 6.84 10.27 6.30
C LEU A 209 6.93 8.91 5.62
N ARG A 210 5.92 8.05 5.77
CA ARG A 210 5.87 6.71 5.17
C ARG A 210 5.96 6.79 3.64
N ILE A 211 5.15 7.67 3.05
CA ILE A 211 5.14 7.90 1.59
C ILE A 211 6.52 8.35 1.11
N TYR A 212 7.14 9.29 1.82
CA TYR A 212 8.46 9.83 1.47
C TYR A 212 9.56 8.76 1.60
N VAL A 213 9.63 8.09 2.75
CA VAL A 213 10.65 7.06 3.04
C VAL A 213 10.63 5.95 2.00
N ASN A 214 9.44 5.46 1.65
CA ASN A 214 9.26 4.30 0.76
C ASN A 214 9.06 4.69 -0.72
N LYS A 215 9.03 5.98 -1.05
CA LYS A 215 8.77 6.49 -2.40
C LYS A 215 7.48 5.96 -3.01
N GLU A 216 6.42 5.84 -2.18
CA GLU A 216 5.19 5.14 -2.54
C GLU A 216 4.53 5.71 -3.81
N LEU A 217 4.39 7.04 -3.90
CA LEU A 217 3.77 7.68 -5.06
C LEU A 217 4.64 7.62 -6.33
N GLU A 218 5.98 7.64 -6.20
CA GLU A 218 6.88 7.45 -7.33
C GLU A 218 6.76 6.02 -7.89
N ASN A 219 6.72 5.02 -7.00
CA ASN A 219 6.54 3.63 -7.36
C ASN A 219 5.17 3.42 -8.05
N LEU A 220 4.10 4.01 -7.49
CA LEU A 220 2.76 3.95 -8.09
C LEU A 220 2.73 4.61 -9.47
N LYS A 221 3.37 5.76 -9.64
CA LYS A 221 3.49 6.45 -10.94
C LYS A 221 4.16 5.54 -11.97
N THR A 222 5.24 4.85 -11.59
CA THR A 222 5.95 3.93 -12.47
C THR A 222 5.05 2.76 -12.89
N PHE A 223 4.34 2.13 -11.96
CA PHE A 223 3.37 1.07 -12.26
C PHE A 223 2.28 1.56 -13.21
N LEU A 224 1.63 2.68 -12.90
CA LEU A 224 0.54 3.25 -13.67
C LEU A 224 0.95 3.65 -15.10
N SER A 225 2.23 3.92 -15.34
CA SER A 225 2.71 4.28 -16.68
C SER A 225 2.72 3.11 -17.67
N SER A 226 2.72 1.85 -17.20
CA SER A 226 3.00 0.70 -18.08
C SER A 226 2.11 -0.53 -17.89
N PHE A 227 1.35 -0.66 -16.80
CA PHE A 227 0.60 -1.89 -16.48
C PHE A 227 -0.30 -2.39 -17.63
N GLN A 228 -0.89 -1.48 -18.40
CA GLN A 228 -1.80 -1.80 -19.50
C GLN A 228 -1.12 -2.57 -20.64
N ASN A 229 0.20 -2.49 -20.76
CA ASN A 229 0.97 -3.19 -21.78
C ASN A 229 1.19 -4.68 -21.46
N TYR A 230 1.04 -5.01 -20.18
CA TYR A 230 1.27 -6.35 -19.63
C TYR A 230 -0.03 -7.09 -19.29
N LEU A 231 -1.20 -6.53 -19.64
CA LEU A 231 -2.48 -7.20 -19.54
C LEU A 231 -2.87 -7.83 -20.86
N ASN A 232 -3.35 -9.07 -20.81
CA ASN A 232 -4.03 -9.72 -21.93
C ASN A 232 -5.33 -8.99 -22.27
N LYS A 233 -5.82 -9.15 -23.49
CA LYS A 233 -7.17 -8.71 -23.85
C LYS A 233 -8.18 -9.30 -22.86
N ASN A 234 -9.09 -8.49 -22.38
CA ASN A 234 -10.01 -8.81 -21.28
C ASN A 234 -9.33 -9.06 -19.91
N GLY A 235 -8.02 -8.81 -19.79
CA GLY A 235 -7.32 -8.81 -18.51
C GLY A 235 -7.86 -7.74 -17.58
N VAL A 236 -7.84 -8.01 -16.27
CA VAL A 236 -8.38 -7.11 -15.24
C VAL A 236 -7.25 -6.60 -14.37
N VAL A 237 -7.29 -5.31 -14.05
CA VAL A 237 -6.43 -4.70 -13.03
C VAL A 237 -7.30 -4.14 -11.91
N GLU A 238 -6.90 -4.42 -10.69
CA GLU A 238 -7.52 -3.97 -9.46
C GLU A 238 -6.52 -3.22 -8.60
N ILE A 239 -6.89 -2.03 -8.13
CA ILE A 239 -6.05 -1.20 -7.28
C ILE A 239 -6.83 -0.84 -6.03
N ILE A 240 -6.32 -1.23 -4.85
CA ILE A 240 -6.80 -0.77 -3.56
C ILE A 240 -5.89 0.36 -3.08
N SER A 241 -6.50 1.49 -2.74
CA SER A 241 -5.81 2.66 -2.18
C SER A 241 -6.40 3.01 -0.81
N TYR A 242 -5.58 3.61 0.06
CA TYR A 242 -5.98 3.95 1.44
C TYR A 242 -5.97 5.44 1.73
N HIS A 243 -5.50 6.26 0.79
CA HIS A 243 -5.54 7.71 0.91
C HIS A 243 -5.79 8.41 -0.45
N SER A 244 -6.15 9.70 -0.35
CA SER A 244 -6.57 10.52 -1.47
C SER A 244 -5.54 10.64 -2.60
N LEU A 245 -4.25 10.65 -2.28
CA LEU A 245 -3.19 10.82 -3.28
C LEU A 245 -3.11 9.60 -4.21
N GLU A 246 -3.13 8.38 -3.63
CA GLU A 246 -3.14 7.13 -4.41
C GLU A 246 -4.40 7.03 -5.28
N ASP A 247 -5.57 7.23 -4.67
CA ASP A 247 -6.86 7.12 -5.36
C ASP A 247 -6.95 8.10 -6.54
N ARG A 248 -6.47 9.35 -6.36
CA ARG A 248 -6.44 10.34 -7.45
C ARG A 248 -5.52 9.92 -8.61
N MET A 249 -4.35 9.35 -8.30
CA MET A 249 -3.42 8.89 -9.33
C MET A 249 -4.01 7.74 -10.14
N ALA A 250 -4.56 6.72 -9.47
CA ALA A 250 -5.21 5.59 -10.10
C ALA A 250 -6.42 6.04 -10.95
N LYS A 251 -7.31 6.85 -10.38
CA LYS A 251 -8.47 7.42 -11.08
C LYS A 251 -8.07 8.17 -12.34
N LYS A 252 -7.10 9.10 -12.22
CA LYS A 252 -6.65 9.91 -13.33
C LYS A 252 -6.13 9.05 -14.47
N ARG A 253 -5.25 8.09 -14.16
CA ARG A 253 -4.66 7.21 -15.18
C ARG A 253 -5.70 6.30 -15.84
N PHE A 254 -6.63 5.76 -15.08
CA PHE A 254 -7.71 4.93 -15.63
C PHE A 254 -8.58 5.73 -16.61
N LEU A 255 -8.95 6.97 -16.28
CA LEU A 255 -9.74 7.82 -17.17
C LEU A 255 -8.96 8.25 -18.43
N GLU A 256 -7.65 8.47 -18.34
CA GLU A 256 -6.79 8.73 -19.50
C GLU A 256 -6.81 7.53 -20.46
N LEU A 257 -6.51 6.34 -19.94
CA LEU A 257 -6.48 5.11 -20.74
C LEU A 257 -7.85 4.71 -21.31
N GLU A 258 -8.94 5.03 -20.61
CA GLU A 258 -10.30 4.82 -21.12
C GLU A 258 -10.60 5.73 -22.30
N ARG A 259 -10.21 7.02 -22.24
CA ARG A 259 -10.33 7.96 -23.37
C ARG A 259 -9.49 7.55 -24.58
N GLU A 260 -8.34 6.93 -24.31
CA GLU A 260 -7.45 6.38 -25.35
C GLU A 260 -7.99 5.05 -25.95
N GLY A 261 -9.11 4.50 -25.43
CA GLY A 261 -9.66 3.23 -25.88
C GLY A 261 -8.82 2.01 -25.48
N VAL A 262 -7.92 2.16 -24.50
CA VAL A 262 -6.98 1.09 -24.08
C VAL A 262 -7.59 0.18 -23.03
N ILE A 263 -8.40 0.74 -22.13
CA ILE A 263 -9.10 0.00 -21.07
C ILE A 263 -10.55 0.47 -20.97
N LYS A 264 -11.38 -0.33 -20.31
CA LYS A 264 -12.73 0.03 -19.83
C LYS A 264 -12.71 0.13 -18.31
N VAL A 265 -13.07 1.29 -17.76
CA VAL A 265 -13.21 1.48 -16.31
C VAL A 265 -14.51 0.79 -15.86
N LEU A 266 -14.39 -0.18 -14.96
CA LEU A 266 -15.54 -0.93 -14.44
C LEU A 266 -16.16 -0.25 -13.20
N THR A 267 -15.38 0.52 -12.45
CA THR A 267 -15.82 1.23 -11.25
C THR A 267 -15.75 2.75 -11.44
N LYS A 268 -16.86 3.37 -11.87
CA LYS A 268 -16.94 4.86 -12.01
C LYS A 268 -16.70 5.56 -10.67
N LYS A 269 -17.28 5.05 -9.58
CA LYS A 269 -16.95 5.41 -8.19
C LYS A 269 -16.12 4.28 -7.59
N PRO A 270 -15.17 4.56 -6.69
CA PRO A 270 -14.45 3.48 -6.02
C PRO A 270 -15.43 2.67 -5.16
N ILE A 271 -15.20 1.36 -5.08
CA ILE A 271 -15.91 0.50 -4.14
C ILE A 271 -15.23 0.68 -2.77
N THR A 272 -16.02 0.81 -1.73
CA THR A 272 -15.57 0.96 -0.34
C THR A 272 -16.13 -0.18 0.51
N PRO A 273 -15.45 -0.57 1.59
CA PRO A 273 -15.93 -1.61 2.50
C PRO A 273 -17.30 -1.26 3.09
N GLN A 274 -18.12 -2.27 3.32
CA GLN A 274 -19.39 -2.14 4.04
C GLN A 274 -19.14 -1.98 5.55
N GLU A 275 -20.16 -1.52 6.28
CA GLU A 275 -20.05 -1.27 7.72
C GLU A 275 -19.62 -2.53 8.49
N GLU A 276 -20.18 -3.69 8.17
CA GLU A 276 -19.81 -4.97 8.77
C GLU A 276 -18.33 -5.32 8.61
N GLU A 277 -17.74 -5.02 7.43
CA GLU A 277 -16.31 -5.23 7.21
C GLU A 277 -15.45 -4.24 7.99
N ILE A 278 -15.92 -3.00 8.17
CA ILE A 278 -15.23 -1.96 8.95
C ILE A 278 -15.24 -2.32 10.43
N GLU A 279 -16.34 -2.85 10.95
CA GLU A 279 -16.43 -3.32 12.35
C GLU A 279 -15.49 -4.49 12.61
N ASP A 280 -15.41 -5.46 11.71
CA ASP A 280 -14.53 -6.63 11.80
C ASP A 280 -13.05 -6.29 11.53
N ASN A 281 -12.80 -5.29 10.68
CA ASN A 281 -11.46 -4.81 10.32
C ASN A 281 -11.42 -3.30 10.15
N ILE A 282 -11.22 -2.55 11.23
CA ILE A 282 -11.19 -1.07 11.24
C ILE A 282 -10.21 -0.47 10.21
N ARG A 283 -9.20 -1.21 9.80
CA ARG A 283 -8.21 -0.77 8.80
C ARG A 283 -8.78 -0.71 7.38
N SER A 284 -9.86 -1.45 7.13
CA SER A 284 -10.56 -1.41 5.84
C SER A 284 -11.23 -0.06 5.58
N ARG A 285 -11.56 0.70 6.63
CA ARG A 285 -12.35 1.95 6.59
C ARG A 285 -11.93 2.93 5.49
N SER A 286 -10.65 3.03 5.20
CA SER A 286 -10.12 3.96 4.20
C SER A 286 -9.90 3.34 2.83
N ALA A 287 -10.14 2.04 2.68
CA ALA A 287 -9.90 1.31 1.44
C ALA A 287 -10.84 1.78 0.31
N LYS A 288 -10.29 1.87 -0.89
CA LYS A 288 -10.99 2.24 -2.12
C LYS A 288 -10.51 1.35 -3.25
N LEU A 289 -11.37 0.48 -3.73
CA LEU A 289 -11.07 -0.39 -4.85
C LEU A 289 -11.47 0.27 -6.17
N ARG A 290 -10.54 0.31 -7.11
CA ARG A 290 -10.78 0.66 -8.52
C ARG A 290 -10.45 -0.51 -9.42
N VAL A 291 -11.33 -0.76 -10.37
CA VAL A 291 -11.24 -1.88 -11.30
C VAL A 291 -11.32 -1.37 -12.74
N ALA A 292 -10.42 -1.88 -13.58
CA ALA A 292 -10.45 -1.65 -15.00
C ALA A 292 -10.12 -2.94 -15.78
N LYS A 293 -10.60 -3.02 -17.02
CA LYS A 293 -10.44 -4.18 -17.90
C LYS A 293 -9.78 -3.74 -19.20
N LYS A 294 -8.79 -4.49 -19.67
CA LYS A 294 -8.13 -4.29 -20.97
C LYS A 294 -9.11 -4.58 -22.12
N ILE A 295 -9.19 -3.67 -23.10
CA ILE A 295 -9.97 -3.82 -24.34
C ILE A 295 -9.18 -4.57 -25.40
#